data_3e0cbf1d13400c79471ba42b7d7f2236
#
_entry.id   3e0cbf1d13400c79471ba42b7d7f2236
#
_cell.length_a   1.000
_cell.length_b   1.000
_cell.length_c   1.000
_cell.angle_alpha   90.00
_cell.angle_beta   90.00
_cell.angle_gamma   90.00
#
_symmetry.space_group_name_H-M   'P 1'
#
loop_
_entity.id
_entity.type
_entity.pdbx_description
1 polymer ?
#
loop_
_entity_poly.entity_id
_entity_poly.type
_entity_poly.pdbx_seq_one_letter_code
_entity_poly.pdbx_strand_id
1 'polypeptide(L)'
;MSIQILQYEFLGPIPLGEWGPPMEKLVYLILSRDKDKFNILYAGECDKTDDNAFFVQHSGYKCWIQHSGSEKSIHLAILPLFEFSNEHRQNILNKILLHYKPVCNSKDIPVTKPDYVVRNSEQNVIDGGKHLCLCCGSEMKPERQLEKSTLFRCISCGLSDTRIDS
;
A
#
# COMPACT_ATOMS: atom_id res chain seq x y z
N MET A 1 12.19 -14.74 9.17
CA MET A 1 11.80 -13.44 9.77
C MET A 1 10.75 -12.82 8.86
N SER A 2 9.72 -12.19 9.42
CA SER A 2 8.67 -11.50 8.66
C SER A 2 8.30 -10.19 9.35
N ILE A 3 7.76 -9.25 8.58
CA ILE A 3 7.21 -7.99 9.09
C ILE A 3 5.77 -7.82 8.62
N GLN A 4 4.95 -7.27 9.49
CA GLN A 4 3.56 -6.97 9.13
C GLN A 4 3.43 -5.52 8.66
N ILE A 5 2.90 -5.35 7.46
CA ILE A 5 2.62 -4.06 6.84
C ILE A 5 1.14 -4.03 6.45
N LEU A 6 0.36 -3.16 7.09
CA LEU A 6 -1.10 -3.23 7.05
C LEU A 6 -1.58 -4.61 7.52
N GLN A 7 -2.33 -5.30 6.68
CA GLN A 7 -2.84 -6.66 6.93
C GLN A 7 -2.00 -7.76 6.26
N TYR A 8 -0.88 -7.39 5.63
CA TYR A 8 -0.04 -8.31 4.86
C TYR A 8 1.24 -8.65 5.62
N GLU A 9 1.64 -9.90 5.55
CA GLU A 9 2.88 -10.39 6.13
C GLU A 9 3.96 -10.48 5.04
N PHE A 10 4.97 -9.62 5.14
CA PHE A 10 6.11 -9.58 4.24
C PHE A 10 7.25 -10.42 4.78
N LEU A 11 7.87 -11.22 3.94
CA LEU A 11 9.10 -11.95 4.25
C LEU A 11 10.28 -10.97 4.31
N GLY A 12 11.11 -11.08 5.30
CA GLY A 12 12.21 -10.16 5.59
C GLY A 12 11.98 -9.41 6.91
N PRO A 13 12.62 -8.27 7.13
CA PRO A 13 13.58 -7.60 6.25
C PRO A 13 14.92 -8.33 6.18
N ILE A 14 15.51 -8.39 4.98
CA ILE A 14 16.85 -8.91 4.73
C ILE A 14 17.71 -7.80 4.11
N PRO A 15 19.03 -7.77 4.38
CA PRO A 15 19.93 -6.83 3.70
C PRO A 15 19.81 -6.97 2.18
N LEU A 16 19.72 -5.86 1.46
CA LEU A 16 19.52 -5.89 0.02
C LEU A 16 20.61 -6.67 -0.72
N GLY A 17 21.86 -6.57 -0.25
CA GLY A 17 23.00 -7.30 -0.82
C GLY A 17 22.99 -8.81 -0.57
N GLU A 18 22.15 -9.30 0.32
CA GLU A 18 21.97 -10.74 0.60
C GLU A 18 20.75 -11.33 -0.13
N TRP A 19 20.08 -10.53 -0.96
CA TRP A 19 18.99 -11.00 -1.80
C TRP A 19 19.50 -12.06 -2.77
N GLY A 20 18.77 -13.15 -2.85
CA GLY A 20 19.20 -14.37 -3.55
C GLY A 20 18.43 -14.69 -4.82
N PRO A 21 17.60 -15.76 -4.80
CA PRO A 21 17.08 -16.34 -6.03
C PRO A 21 16.05 -15.45 -6.72
N PRO A 22 15.90 -15.58 -8.06
CA PRO A 22 14.82 -14.95 -8.80
C PRO A 22 13.46 -15.35 -8.21
N MET A 23 12.56 -14.40 -8.09
CA MET A 23 11.18 -14.64 -7.66
C MET A 23 10.19 -14.01 -8.63
N GLU A 24 9.00 -14.56 -8.68
CA GLU A 24 7.94 -14.12 -9.58
C GLU A 24 6.74 -13.57 -8.81
N LYS A 25 6.04 -12.62 -9.44
CA LYS A 25 4.75 -12.10 -8.97
C LYS A 25 4.78 -11.62 -7.52
N LEU A 26 5.52 -10.58 -7.25
CA LEU A 26 5.68 -10.07 -5.89
C LEU A 26 5.43 -8.56 -5.78
N VAL A 27 5.03 -8.16 -4.59
CA VAL A 27 5.14 -6.79 -4.09
C VAL A 27 6.36 -6.73 -3.18
N TYR A 28 7.18 -5.70 -3.32
CA TYR A 28 8.40 -5.54 -2.54
C TYR A 28 8.48 -4.16 -1.90
N LEU A 29 9.17 -4.11 -0.78
CA LEU A 29 9.44 -2.90 -0.03
C LEU A 29 10.95 -2.72 0.14
N ILE A 30 11.42 -1.53 -0.14
CA ILE A 30 12.77 -1.11 0.21
C ILE A 30 12.70 -0.32 1.50
N LEU A 31 13.45 -0.76 2.47
CA LEU A 31 13.45 -0.25 3.83
C LEU A 31 14.82 0.32 4.18
N SER A 32 14.86 1.42 4.91
CA SER A 32 16.06 1.84 5.62
C SER A 32 15.99 1.42 7.07
N ARG A 33 17.09 0.89 7.58
CA ARG A 33 17.25 0.59 9.00
C ARG A 33 17.87 1.78 9.73
N ASP A 34 17.15 2.30 10.70
CA ASP A 34 17.68 3.27 11.64
C ASP A 34 17.57 2.70 13.07
N LYS A 35 18.72 2.24 13.61
CA LYS A 35 18.80 1.52 14.89
C LYS A 35 17.89 0.28 14.90
N ASP A 36 16.78 0.34 15.62
CA ASP A 36 15.81 -0.75 15.75
C ASP A 36 14.52 -0.53 14.96
N LYS A 37 14.49 0.51 14.12
CA LYS A 37 13.31 0.87 13.32
C LYS A 37 13.59 0.71 11.82
N PHE A 38 12.56 0.32 11.09
CA PHE A 38 12.57 0.28 9.65
C PHE A 38 11.61 1.33 9.10
N ASN A 39 12.11 2.14 8.16
CA ASN A 39 11.32 3.12 7.44
C ASN A 39 11.15 2.67 5.98
N ILE A 40 9.96 2.73 5.45
CA ILE A 40 9.68 2.37 4.06
C ILE A 40 10.16 3.53 3.16
N LEU A 41 11.17 3.26 2.33
CA LEU A 41 11.69 4.21 1.35
C LEU A 41 10.97 4.11 0.00
N TYR A 42 10.63 2.90 -0.39
CA TYR A 42 10.03 2.59 -1.68
C TYR A 42 9.15 1.34 -1.59
N ALA A 43 8.07 1.33 -2.34
CA ALA A 43 7.24 0.15 -2.58
C ALA A 43 7.07 -0.03 -4.09
N GLY A 44 7.16 -1.27 -4.55
CA GLY A 44 7.00 -1.61 -5.96
C GLY A 44 6.41 -3.00 -6.13
N GLU A 45 6.08 -3.32 -7.36
CA GLU A 45 5.68 -4.67 -7.76
C GLU A 45 6.45 -5.10 -8.99
N CYS A 46 6.59 -6.38 -9.19
CA CYS A 46 7.17 -6.92 -10.41
C CYS A 46 6.64 -8.32 -10.71
N ASP A 47 6.66 -8.67 -12.00
CA ASP A 47 6.31 -10.01 -12.44
C ASP A 47 7.46 -10.99 -12.17
N LYS A 48 8.72 -10.52 -12.24
CA LYS A 48 9.90 -11.34 -11.99
C LYS A 48 11.11 -10.49 -11.61
N THR A 49 11.90 -10.98 -10.67
CA THR A 49 13.24 -10.46 -10.39
C THR A 49 14.24 -11.37 -11.13
N ASP A 50 14.89 -10.85 -12.17
CA ASP A 50 15.72 -11.69 -13.05
C ASP A 50 17.02 -12.14 -12.39
N ASP A 51 17.68 -11.25 -11.65
CA ASP A 51 18.95 -11.54 -10.97
C ASP A 51 19.18 -10.62 -9.76
N ASN A 52 20.33 -10.79 -9.11
CA ASN A 52 20.74 -9.96 -7.97
C ASN A 52 20.92 -8.47 -8.34
N ALA A 53 21.12 -8.16 -9.62
CA ALA A 53 21.28 -6.79 -10.09
C ALA A 53 19.94 -6.07 -10.28
N PHE A 54 18.81 -6.77 -10.25
CA PHE A 54 17.48 -6.19 -10.46
C PHE A 54 17.24 -4.94 -9.61
N PHE A 55 17.54 -5.00 -8.33
CA PHE A 55 17.34 -3.86 -7.42
C PHE A 55 18.41 -2.79 -7.57
N VAL A 56 19.66 -3.17 -7.83
CA VAL A 56 20.78 -2.23 -8.01
C VAL A 56 20.64 -1.43 -9.29
N GLN A 57 20.08 -2.02 -10.35
CA GLN A 57 19.81 -1.37 -11.63
C GLN A 57 18.48 -0.59 -11.64
N HIS A 58 17.70 -0.69 -10.60
CA HIS A 58 16.42 -0.01 -10.50
C HIS A 58 16.61 1.52 -10.53
N SER A 59 15.73 2.22 -11.24
CA SER A 59 15.79 3.70 -11.37
C SER A 59 15.71 4.44 -10.02
N GLY A 60 15.07 3.85 -9.03
CA GLY A 60 14.95 4.37 -7.65
C GLY A 60 16.18 4.14 -6.77
N TYR A 61 17.16 3.33 -7.20
CA TYR A 61 18.29 2.93 -6.37
C TYR A 61 19.08 4.11 -5.77
N LYS A 62 19.32 5.16 -6.58
CA LYS A 62 19.99 6.37 -6.11
C LYS A 62 19.23 7.07 -4.97
N CYS A 63 17.90 7.13 -5.06
CA CYS A 63 17.04 7.67 -4.03
C CYS A 63 17.15 6.84 -2.75
N TRP A 64 17.15 5.51 -2.86
CA TRP A 64 17.26 4.61 -1.70
C TRP A 64 18.58 4.82 -0.96
N ILE A 65 19.73 4.88 -1.68
CA ILE A 65 21.03 5.16 -1.08
C ILE A 65 21.05 6.53 -0.41
N GLN A 66 20.52 7.56 -1.06
CA GLN A 66 20.50 8.91 -0.53
C GLN A 66 19.73 9.00 0.80
N HIS A 67 18.59 8.33 0.90
CA HIS A 67 17.74 8.37 2.10
C HIS A 67 18.13 7.36 3.19
N SER A 68 18.83 6.28 2.85
CA SER A 68 19.33 5.30 3.82
C SER A 68 20.68 5.69 4.42
N GLY A 69 21.42 6.60 3.77
CA GLY A 69 22.77 7.01 4.14
C GLY A 69 23.86 5.99 3.77
N SER A 70 23.53 4.74 3.57
CA SER A 70 24.47 3.70 3.12
C SER A 70 23.73 2.50 2.53
N GLU A 71 24.40 1.80 1.62
CA GLU A 71 23.88 0.55 1.04
C GLU A 71 23.62 -0.53 2.11
N LYS A 72 24.47 -0.61 3.12
CA LYS A 72 24.34 -1.58 4.22
C LYS A 72 23.08 -1.37 5.08
N SER A 73 22.52 -0.17 5.06
CA SER A 73 21.29 0.16 5.79
C SER A 73 20.03 -0.18 5.00
N ILE A 74 20.17 -0.55 3.71
CA ILE A 74 19.03 -0.90 2.86
C ILE A 74 18.65 -2.36 3.07
N HIS A 75 17.37 -2.58 3.33
CA HIS A 75 16.77 -3.89 3.50
C HIS A 75 15.61 -4.08 2.53
N LEU A 76 15.36 -5.32 2.20
CA LEU A 76 14.28 -5.76 1.32
C LEU A 76 13.26 -6.57 2.13
N ALA A 77 11.99 -6.29 1.92
CA ALA A 77 10.90 -7.15 2.35
C ALA A 77 10.00 -7.46 1.15
N ILE A 78 9.53 -8.69 1.04
CA ILE A 78 8.77 -9.17 -0.11
C ILE A 78 7.48 -9.84 0.29
N LEU A 79 6.46 -9.67 -0.54
CA LEU A 79 5.18 -10.37 -0.45
C LEU A 79 4.97 -11.16 -1.75
N PRO A 80 5.26 -12.47 -1.78
CA PRO A 80 4.99 -13.32 -2.93
C PRO A 80 3.49 -13.49 -3.15
N LEU A 81 3.03 -13.33 -4.39
CA LEU A 81 1.62 -13.39 -4.77
C LEU A 81 1.41 -14.25 -6.03
N PHE A 82 1.92 -15.48 -6.01
CA PHE A 82 1.98 -16.38 -7.16
C PHE A 82 0.62 -16.67 -7.78
N GLU A 83 -0.44 -16.78 -6.97
CA GLU A 83 -1.78 -17.15 -7.39
C GLU A 83 -2.68 -15.94 -7.70
N PHE A 84 -2.16 -14.73 -7.51
CA PHE A 84 -2.94 -13.51 -7.66
C PHE A 84 -2.71 -12.82 -9.00
N SER A 85 -3.76 -12.16 -9.48
CA SER A 85 -3.70 -11.36 -10.70
C SER A 85 -2.81 -10.11 -10.51
N ASN A 86 -2.34 -9.54 -11.62
CA ASN A 86 -1.63 -8.27 -11.63
C ASN A 86 -2.45 -7.15 -10.97
N GLU A 87 -3.76 -7.11 -11.26
CA GLU A 87 -4.67 -6.13 -10.66
C GLU A 87 -4.69 -6.22 -9.12
N HIS A 88 -4.66 -7.43 -8.58
CA HIS A 88 -4.62 -7.63 -7.12
C HIS A 88 -3.31 -7.11 -6.52
N ARG A 89 -2.16 -7.36 -7.17
CA ARG A 89 -0.85 -6.82 -6.76
C ARG A 89 -0.85 -5.29 -6.78
N GLN A 90 -1.37 -4.69 -7.86
CA GLN A 90 -1.50 -3.24 -8.00
C GLN A 90 -2.37 -2.63 -6.88
N ASN A 91 -3.47 -3.29 -6.53
CA ASN A 91 -4.34 -2.84 -5.44
C ASN A 91 -3.63 -2.86 -4.08
N ILE A 92 -2.82 -3.90 -3.81
CA ILE A 92 -2.01 -3.97 -2.59
C ILE A 92 -0.96 -2.86 -2.58
N LEU A 93 -0.24 -2.68 -3.68
CA LEU A 93 0.75 -1.62 -3.83
C LEU A 93 0.14 -0.24 -3.60
N ASN A 94 -0.99 0.05 -4.22
CA ASN A 94 -1.69 1.32 -4.08
C ASN A 94 -2.10 1.61 -2.62
N LYS A 95 -2.56 0.59 -1.89
CA LYS A 95 -2.87 0.72 -0.45
C LYS A 95 -1.63 1.11 0.35
N ILE A 96 -0.50 0.48 0.09
CA ILE A 96 0.77 0.78 0.76
C ILE A 96 1.23 2.21 0.43
N LEU A 97 1.20 2.58 -0.85
CA LEU A 97 1.59 3.92 -1.30
C LEU A 97 0.74 5.03 -0.67
N LEU A 98 -0.56 4.84 -0.61
CA LEU A 98 -1.49 5.80 -0.01
C LEU A 98 -1.31 5.94 1.50
N HIS A 99 -1.03 4.83 2.19
CA HIS A 99 -0.90 4.82 3.65
C HIS A 99 0.46 5.36 4.11
N TYR A 100 1.56 4.87 3.54
CA TYR A 100 2.91 5.18 4.00
C TYR A 100 3.57 6.33 3.24
N LYS A 101 3.13 6.63 2.02
CA LYS A 101 3.69 7.68 1.15
C LYS A 101 5.22 7.64 1.09
N PRO A 102 5.84 6.53 0.65
CA PRO A 102 7.28 6.38 0.68
C PRO A 102 7.98 7.48 -0.11
N VAL A 103 9.07 8.01 0.43
CA VAL A 103 9.73 9.19 -0.12
C VAL A 103 10.24 9.00 -1.55
N CYS A 104 10.68 7.79 -1.89
CA CYS A 104 11.20 7.47 -3.22
C CYS A 104 10.11 7.07 -4.25
N ASN A 105 8.84 7.01 -3.83
CA ASN A 105 7.69 6.84 -4.72
C ASN A 105 6.98 8.15 -5.07
N SER A 106 7.53 9.29 -4.73
CA SER A 106 6.82 10.58 -4.87
C SER A 106 6.30 10.87 -6.29
N LYS A 107 6.87 10.23 -7.32
CA LYS A 107 6.42 10.34 -8.71
C LYS A 107 5.36 9.28 -9.09
N ASP A 108 5.29 8.19 -8.34
CA ASP A 108 4.46 7.02 -8.64
C ASP A 108 3.21 6.95 -7.74
N ILE A 109 3.12 7.85 -6.75
CA ILE A 109 1.91 7.95 -5.94
C ILE A 109 0.78 8.35 -6.89
N PRO A 110 -0.23 7.50 -7.09
CA PRO A 110 -1.38 7.89 -7.89
C PRO A 110 -1.90 9.19 -7.29
N VAL A 111 -1.83 10.26 -8.06
CA VAL A 111 -2.56 11.47 -7.74
C VAL A 111 -4.03 11.06 -7.93
N THR A 112 -4.61 10.40 -6.93
CA THR A 112 -6.02 10.55 -6.73
C THR A 112 -6.16 12.04 -6.55
N LYS A 113 -6.60 12.73 -7.61
CA LYS A 113 -7.16 14.06 -7.41
C LYS A 113 -8.07 13.88 -6.21
N PRO A 114 -7.76 14.49 -5.08
CA PRO A 114 -8.78 14.58 -4.08
C PRO A 114 -9.87 15.40 -4.77
N ASP A 115 -10.95 14.80 -5.19
CA ASP A 115 -12.22 15.46 -5.15
C ASP A 115 -12.53 15.70 -3.66
N TYR A 116 -11.57 16.35 -3.00
CA TYR A 116 -11.81 17.10 -1.80
C TYR A 116 -12.53 18.36 -2.22
N VAL A 117 -13.76 18.18 -2.61
CA VAL A 117 -14.73 19.21 -2.36
C VAL A 117 -14.77 19.30 -0.83
N VAL A 118 -14.08 20.29 -0.28
CA VAL A 118 -14.39 20.83 1.03
C VAL A 118 -15.86 21.21 0.94
N ARG A 119 -16.73 20.26 1.26
CA ARG A 119 -18.13 20.59 1.50
C ARG A 119 -18.18 21.20 2.88
N ASN A 120 -18.14 22.52 2.90
CA ASN A 120 -18.80 23.24 3.97
C ASN A 120 -20.13 22.52 4.22
N SER A 121 -20.34 22.18 5.49
CA SER A 121 -21.61 21.76 6.03
C SER A 121 -22.74 22.58 5.43
N GLU A 122 -23.63 21.94 4.73
CA GLU A 122 -24.98 22.31 4.31
C GLU A 122 -25.19 22.00 2.83
N GLN A 123 -25.63 20.79 2.53
CA GLN A 123 -26.82 20.56 1.72
C GLN A 123 -26.97 19.07 1.41
N ASN A 124 -28.06 18.51 1.94
CA ASN A 124 -28.63 17.23 1.55
C ASN A 124 -28.87 17.21 0.04
N VAL A 125 -28.15 16.35 -0.68
CA VAL A 125 -28.66 15.80 -1.93
C VAL A 125 -28.58 14.29 -1.81
N ILE A 126 -29.73 13.70 -1.68
CA ILE A 126 -30.00 12.29 -1.86
C ILE A 126 -29.86 12.05 -3.36
N ASP A 127 -28.66 11.67 -3.77
CA ASP A 127 -28.44 11.01 -5.05
C ASP A 127 -27.79 9.69 -4.74
N GLY A 128 -28.26 8.61 -5.35
CA GLY A 128 -27.87 7.21 -5.07
C GLY A 128 -26.38 6.91 -5.16
N GLY A 129 -25.58 7.73 -4.50
CA GLY A 129 -24.13 7.69 -4.48
C GLY A 129 -23.60 6.47 -3.73
N LYS A 130 -22.78 5.70 -4.41
CA LYS A 130 -22.03 4.59 -3.83
C LYS A 130 -21.24 5.06 -2.62
N HIS A 131 -21.37 4.35 -1.51
CA HIS A 131 -20.57 4.62 -0.30
C HIS A 131 -19.19 4.02 -0.48
N LEU A 132 -18.17 4.88 -0.54
CA LEU A 132 -16.79 4.46 -0.75
C LEU A 132 -16.03 4.40 0.58
N CYS A 133 -15.22 3.36 0.73
CA CYS A 133 -14.38 3.17 1.90
C CYS A 133 -13.28 4.22 1.99
N LEU A 134 -13.21 4.92 3.11
CA LEU A 134 -12.19 5.95 3.37
C LEU A 134 -10.76 5.37 3.44
N CYS A 135 -10.63 4.07 3.72
CA CYS A 135 -9.35 3.41 3.82
C CYS A 135 -8.78 2.97 2.46
N CYS A 136 -9.60 2.38 1.59
CA CYS A 136 -9.13 1.78 0.35
C CYS A 136 -9.85 2.23 -0.92
N GLY A 137 -10.83 3.14 -0.79
CA GLY A 137 -11.62 3.64 -1.92
C GLY A 137 -12.59 2.64 -2.56
N SER A 138 -12.66 1.40 -2.06
CA SER A 138 -13.57 0.38 -2.57
C SER A 138 -15.01 0.63 -2.13
N GLU A 139 -15.97 0.16 -2.91
CA GLU A 139 -17.39 0.27 -2.57
C GLU A 139 -17.71 -0.48 -1.27
N MET A 140 -18.42 0.18 -0.36
CA MET A 140 -18.90 -0.40 0.87
C MET A 140 -20.33 -0.92 0.69
N LYS A 141 -20.61 -2.09 1.26
CA LYS A 141 -21.96 -2.67 1.24
C LYS A 141 -22.64 -2.48 2.59
N PRO A 142 -23.95 -2.22 2.62
CA PRO A 142 -24.70 -2.22 3.86
C PRO A 142 -24.71 -3.62 4.47
N GLU A 143 -24.23 -3.75 5.70
CA GLU A 143 -24.19 -5.01 6.44
C GLU A 143 -25.41 -5.15 7.37
N ARG A 144 -25.78 -4.07 8.03
CA ARG A 144 -26.91 -4.05 8.96
C ARG A 144 -27.60 -2.69 8.96
N GLN A 145 -28.91 -2.70 8.87
CA GLN A 145 -29.73 -1.51 9.04
C GLN A 145 -30.31 -1.48 10.46
N LEU A 146 -30.07 -0.38 11.15
CA LEU A 146 -30.61 -0.06 12.47
C LEU A 146 -31.68 1.02 12.33
N GLU A 147 -32.47 1.28 13.37
CA GLU A 147 -33.61 2.20 13.28
C GLU A 147 -33.30 3.62 12.82
N LYS A 148 -32.07 4.10 13.06
CA LYS A 148 -31.63 5.46 12.68
C LYS A 148 -30.21 5.50 12.08
N SER A 149 -29.67 4.34 11.69
CA SER A 149 -28.33 4.27 11.12
C SER A 149 -28.15 3.00 10.30
N THR A 150 -27.29 3.07 9.31
CA THR A 150 -26.90 1.95 8.48
C THR A 150 -25.41 1.68 8.67
N LEU A 151 -25.08 0.45 9.06
CA LEU A 151 -23.69 -0.02 9.13
C LEU A 151 -23.25 -0.51 7.76
N PHE A 152 -22.19 0.10 7.23
CA PHE A 152 -21.55 -0.30 5.98
C PHE A 152 -20.25 -1.04 6.27
N ARG A 153 -19.95 -2.03 5.47
CA ARG A 153 -18.68 -2.75 5.53
C ARG A 153 -17.98 -2.79 4.18
N CYS A 154 -16.72 -2.48 4.20
CA CYS A 154 -15.86 -2.60 3.02
C CYS A 154 -15.52 -4.06 2.75
N ILE A 155 -15.86 -4.55 1.56
CA ILE A 155 -15.57 -5.94 1.15
C ILE A 155 -14.08 -6.18 0.88
N SER A 156 -13.31 -5.10 0.64
CA SER A 156 -11.89 -5.21 0.32
C SER A 156 -10.97 -5.16 1.54
N CYS A 157 -11.24 -4.27 2.51
CA CYS A 157 -10.36 -4.10 3.67
C CYS A 157 -11.05 -4.41 5.01
N GLY A 158 -12.35 -4.72 5.01
CA GLY A 158 -13.11 -5.04 6.21
C GLY A 158 -13.44 -3.84 7.10
N LEU A 159 -13.08 -2.61 6.71
CA LEU A 159 -13.44 -1.42 7.47
C LEU A 159 -14.94 -1.28 7.56
N SER A 160 -15.44 -1.02 8.77
CA SER A 160 -16.86 -0.73 9.01
C SER A 160 -17.04 0.77 9.25
N ASP A 161 -18.11 1.32 8.69
CA ASP A 161 -18.51 2.71 8.87
C ASP A 161 -20.00 2.77 9.14
N THR A 162 -20.43 3.70 10.00
CA THR A 162 -21.84 3.84 10.38
C THR A 162 -22.36 5.19 9.90
N ARG A 163 -23.38 5.15 9.06
CA ARG A 163 -24.08 6.34 8.60
C ARG A 163 -25.38 6.51 9.38
N ILE A 164 -25.59 7.71 9.89
CA ILE A 164 -26.83 8.08 10.57
C ILE A 164 -27.82 8.53 9.50
N ASP A 165 -28.98 7.87 9.44
CA ASP A 165 -30.07 8.25 8.57
C ASP A 165 -30.85 9.38 9.25
N SER A 166 -30.87 10.52 8.60
CA SER A 166 -31.57 11.72 9.10
C SER A 166 -33.03 11.66 8.80
#